data_1037b53190aee4b4153e473a5b25d619
#
_entry.id   1037b53190aee4b4153e473a5b25d619
#
_cell.length_a   1.000
_cell.length_b   1.000
_cell.length_c   1.000
_cell.angle_alpha   90.00
_cell.angle_beta   90.00
_cell.angle_gamma   90.00
#
_symmetry.space_group_name_H-M   'P 1'
#
loop_
_entity.id
_entity.type
_entity.pdbx_description
1 polymer ?
#
loop_
_entity_poly.entity_id
_entity_poly.type
_entity_poly.pdbx_seq_one_letter_code
_entity_poly.pdbx_strand_id
1 'polypeptide(L)'
;MESEKIKLKTEAGQSIEVVVLSKHADRIEVVIGESVRCSLTPTRNQLAYVGNVRGREVTYERSRAEVEAELAKRDPNRRRRR
;
A
#
# COMPACT_ATOMS: atom_id res chain seq x y z
N MET A 1 -7.06 11.81 14.05
CA MET A 1 -7.10 10.82 13.02
C MET A 1 -5.87 9.97 13.04
N GLU A 2 -6.08 8.72 12.96
CA GLU A 2 -4.96 7.82 13.01
C GLU A 2 -4.52 7.44 11.64
N SER A 3 -3.23 7.32 11.48
CA SER A 3 -2.69 6.89 10.22
C SER A 3 -2.51 5.40 10.24
N GLU A 4 -2.79 4.78 9.13
CA GLU A 4 -2.58 3.37 8.99
C GLU A 4 -1.11 3.11 8.77
N LYS A 5 -0.60 2.05 9.39
CA LYS A 5 0.77 1.65 9.18
C LYS A 5 0.80 0.26 8.59
N ILE A 6 1.69 0.05 7.64
CA ILE A 6 1.85 -1.25 7.02
C ILE A 6 3.33 -1.57 6.97
N LYS A 7 3.63 -2.82 6.70
CA LYS A 7 5.01 -3.25 6.59
C LYS A 7 5.31 -3.61 5.15
N LEU A 8 6.45 -3.14 4.68
CA LEU A 8 6.91 -3.43 3.34
C LEU A 8 8.16 -4.28 3.43
N LYS A 9 8.32 -5.15 2.44
CA LYS A 9 9.53 -5.95 2.34
C LYS A 9 10.52 -5.29 1.43
N THR A 10 11.78 -5.29 1.83
CA THR A 10 12.84 -4.73 1.00
C THR A 10 13.49 -5.84 0.20
N GLU A 11 14.36 -5.45 -0.74
CA GLU A 11 15.10 -6.42 -1.54
C GLU A 11 15.95 -7.31 -0.67
N ALA A 12 16.42 -6.79 0.44
CA ALA A 12 17.28 -7.55 1.33
C ALA A 12 16.50 -8.53 2.21
N GLY A 13 15.19 -8.57 2.06
CA GLY A 13 14.37 -9.46 2.86
C GLY A 13 13.99 -8.90 4.21
N GLN A 14 14.24 -7.62 4.43
CA GLN A 14 13.89 -6.97 5.68
C GLN A 14 12.53 -6.32 5.58
N SER A 15 11.90 -6.12 6.72
CA SER A 15 10.61 -5.44 6.76
C SER A 15 10.79 -4.05 7.33
N ILE A 16 10.10 -3.09 6.74
CA ILE A 16 10.10 -1.72 7.25
C ILE A 16 8.66 -1.30 7.46
N GLU A 17 8.43 -0.52 8.50
CA GLU A 17 7.11 -0.02 8.78
C GLU A 17 6.95 1.37 8.18
N VAL A 18 5.84 1.59 7.51
CA VAL A 18 5.60 2.86 6.83
C VAL A 18 4.19 3.33 7.15
N VAL A 19 3.96 4.61 6.97
CA VAL A 19 2.66 5.22 7.22
C VAL A 19 1.94 5.40 5.89
N VAL A 20 0.69 4.95 5.85
CA VAL A 20 -0.12 5.06 4.63
C VAL A 20 -0.72 6.45 4.57
N LEU A 21 -0.46 7.16 3.48
CA LEU A 21 -1.05 8.46 3.25
C LEU A 21 -2.37 8.34 2.53
N SER A 22 -2.42 7.50 1.51
CA SER A 22 -3.67 7.24 0.82
C SER A 22 -3.62 5.83 0.28
N LYS A 23 -4.78 5.22 0.15
CA LYS A 23 -4.86 3.82 -0.22
C LYS A 23 -5.96 3.63 -1.23
N HIS A 24 -5.58 3.23 -2.44
CA HIS A 24 -6.50 2.97 -3.52
C HIS A 24 -6.15 1.64 -4.14
N ALA A 25 -7.10 1.06 -4.86
CA ALA A 25 -6.83 -0.22 -5.49
C ALA A 25 -5.70 -0.14 -6.51
N ASP A 26 -5.55 1.02 -7.14
CA ASP A 26 -4.53 1.19 -8.18
C ASP A 26 -3.22 1.73 -7.67
N ARG A 27 -3.21 2.26 -6.45
CA ARG A 27 -2.00 2.89 -5.93
C ARG A 27 -2.14 3.13 -4.44
N ILE A 28 -1.05 2.90 -3.74
CA ILE A 28 -1.00 3.18 -2.31
C ILE A 28 0.17 4.11 -2.10
N GLU A 29 -0.07 5.24 -1.44
CA GLU A 29 0.99 6.19 -1.14
C GLU A 29 1.35 6.11 0.32
N VAL A 30 2.63 6.01 0.59
CA VAL A 30 3.12 5.83 1.94
C VAL A 30 4.28 6.77 2.20
N VAL A 31 4.58 6.96 3.47
CA VAL A 31 5.75 7.73 3.90
C VAL A 31 6.65 6.78 4.66
N ILE A 32 7.90 6.78 4.26
CA ILE A 32 8.92 5.97 4.90
C ILE A 32 9.77 6.91 5.74
N GLY A 33 9.94 6.56 7.00
CA GLY A 33 10.64 7.43 7.92
C GLY A 33 9.82 8.67 8.17
N GLU A 34 10.43 9.83 8.01
CA GLU A 34 9.75 11.06 8.36
C GLU A 34 9.26 11.85 7.17
N SER A 35 9.84 11.64 6.01
CA SER A 35 9.47 12.49 4.90
C SER A 35 9.65 11.86 3.53
N VAL A 36 10.02 10.62 3.44
CA VAL A 36 10.25 9.99 2.15
C VAL A 36 8.96 9.38 1.65
N ARG A 37 8.41 9.93 0.57
CA ARG A 37 7.18 9.41 0.02
C ARG A 37 7.45 8.35 -1.02
N CYS A 38 6.60 7.36 -1.05
CA CYS A 38 6.73 6.27 -2.00
C CYS A 38 5.35 5.90 -2.49
N SER A 39 5.23 5.64 -3.78
CA SER A 39 3.99 5.15 -4.36
C SER A 39 4.13 3.69 -4.68
N LEU A 40 3.14 2.91 -4.28
CA LEU A 40 3.11 1.48 -4.54
C LEU A 40 2.03 1.21 -5.57
N THR A 41 2.35 0.39 -6.55
CA THR A 41 1.39 0.03 -7.58
C THR A 41 1.27 -1.48 -7.63
N PRO A 42 0.11 -2.00 -8.07
CA PRO A 42 -0.05 -3.44 -8.12
C PRO A 42 0.88 -4.08 -9.14
N THR A 43 1.35 -5.27 -8.81
CA THR A 43 2.18 -6.01 -9.75
C THR A 43 1.31 -6.49 -10.91
N ARG A 44 1.99 -7.05 -11.90
CA ARG A 44 1.29 -7.52 -13.08
C ARG A 44 0.22 -8.56 -12.74
N ASN A 45 0.53 -9.46 -11.82
CA ASN A 45 -0.44 -10.47 -11.42
C ASN A 45 -1.37 -9.99 -10.32
N GLN A 46 -1.18 -8.75 -9.86
CA GLN A 46 -2.05 -8.12 -8.86
C GLN A 46 -2.07 -8.83 -7.52
N LEU A 47 -1.01 -9.57 -7.22
CA LEU A 47 -0.92 -10.27 -5.95
C LEU A 47 -0.08 -9.52 -4.93
N ALA A 48 0.52 -8.41 -5.32
CA ALA A 48 1.31 -7.60 -4.41
C ALA A 48 1.40 -6.19 -4.97
N TYR A 49 1.91 -5.27 -4.17
CA TYR A 49 2.18 -3.91 -4.60
C TYR A 49 3.67 -3.66 -4.49
N VAL A 50 4.23 -2.97 -5.44
CA VAL A 50 5.66 -2.68 -5.43
C VAL A 50 5.89 -1.19 -5.60
N GLY A 51 6.97 -0.71 -5.04
CA GLY A 51 7.38 0.66 -5.20
C GLY A 51 8.89 0.73 -5.21
N ASN A 52 9.40 1.94 -5.38
CA ASN A 52 10.83 2.13 -5.44
C ASN A 52 11.21 3.31 -4.57
N VAL A 53 12.17 3.12 -3.69
CA VAL A 53 12.62 4.16 -2.78
C VAL A 53 14.13 4.24 -2.89
N ARG A 54 14.62 5.38 -3.38
CA ARG A 54 16.05 5.60 -3.46
C ARG A 54 16.75 4.48 -4.20
N GLY A 55 16.14 4.01 -5.27
CA GLY A 55 16.72 2.95 -6.06
C GLY A 55 16.54 1.56 -5.51
N ARG A 56 15.78 1.42 -4.42
CA ARG A 56 15.53 0.12 -3.83
C ARG A 56 14.07 -0.23 -3.97
N GLU A 57 13.80 -1.47 -4.31
CA GLU A 57 12.44 -1.93 -4.45
C GLU A 57 11.87 -2.34 -3.11
N VAL A 58 10.63 -1.95 -2.87
CA VAL A 58 9.89 -2.38 -1.68
C VAL A 58 8.60 -3.02 -2.15
N THR A 59 8.11 -3.97 -1.37
CA THR A 59 6.94 -4.74 -1.74
C THR A 59 5.96 -4.80 -0.58
N TYR A 60 4.70 -4.56 -0.89
CA TYR A 60 3.62 -4.74 0.06
C TYR A 60 2.93 -6.05 -0.29
N GLU A 61 2.97 -7.00 0.61
CA GLU A 61 2.52 -8.36 0.32
C GLU A 61 1.03 -8.51 0.55
N ARG A 62 0.26 -7.81 -0.26
CA ARG A 62 -1.19 -7.90 -0.24
C ARG A 62 -1.68 -7.83 -1.66
N SER A 63 -2.68 -8.63 -1.98
CA SER A 63 -3.22 -8.61 -3.33
C SER A 63 -4.13 -7.41 -3.51
N ARG A 64 -4.37 -7.07 -4.77
CA ARG A 64 -5.29 -5.99 -5.07
C ARG A 64 -6.69 -6.30 -4.53
N ALA A 65 -7.11 -7.56 -4.61
CA ALA A 65 -8.41 -7.95 -4.10
C ALA A 65 -8.51 -7.70 -2.60
N GLU A 66 -7.42 -7.96 -1.88
CA GLU A 66 -7.44 -7.72 -0.45
C GLU A 66 -7.53 -6.25 -0.13
N VAL A 67 -6.83 -5.43 -0.91
CA VAL A 67 -6.90 -3.99 -0.70
C VAL A 67 -8.29 -3.47 -1.01
N GLU A 68 -8.89 -3.96 -2.08
CA GLU A 68 -10.24 -3.54 -2.42
C GLU A 68 -11.23 -3.93 -1.34
N ALA A 69 -11.06 -5.12 -0.77
CA ALA A 69 -11.93 -5.56 0.30
C ALA A 69 -11.79 -4.66 1.53
N GLU A 70 -10.57 -4.27 1.84
CA GLU A 70 -10.37 -3.37 2.97
C GLU A 70 -11.00 -2.01 2.74
N LEU A 71 -10.88 -1.50 1.53
CA LEU A 71 -11.46 -0.21 1.21
C LEU A 71 -12.98 -0.27 1.27
N ALA A 72 -13.55 -1.35 0.82
CA ALA A 72 -15.00 -1.52 0.88
C ALA A 72 -15.49 -1.57 2.32
N LYS A 73 -14.70 -2.20 3.18
CA LYS A 73 -15.06 -2.25 4.59
C LYS A 73 -15.02 -0.89 5.24
N ARG A 74 -14.02 -0.10 4.87
CA ARG A 74 -13.88 1.22 5.47
C ARG A 74 -14.96 2.15 5.08
N ASP A 75 -15.51 1.98 3.88
CA ASP A 75 -16.51 2.89 3.37
C ASP A 75 -17.65 2.10 2.79
N PRO A 76 -18.50 1.53 3.63
CA PRO A 76 -19.57 0.69 3.15
C PRO A 76 -20.55 1.44 2.26
N ASN A 77 -20.63 2.77 2.41
CA ASN A 77 -21.53 3.53 1.55
C ASN A 77 -21.12 3.54 0.12
N ARG A 78 -19.83 3.37 -0.13
CA ARG A 78 -19.36 3.32 -1.48
C ARG A 78 -20.01 2.19 -2.26
N ARG A 79 -20.20 1.09 -1.59
CA ARG A 79 -20.73 -0.07 -2.27
C ARG A 79 -22.16 0.08 -2.66
N ARG A 80 -22.88 0.92 -1.96
CA ARG A 80 -24.27 1.13 -2.23
C ARG A 80 -24.53 2.09 -3.33
N ARG A 81 -23.54 2.84 -3.68
CA ARG A 81 -23.73 3.76 -4.76
C ARG A 81 -23.79 2.98 -6.02
N ARG A 82 -24.58 3.41 -6.81
CA ARG A 82 -24.67 2.63 -7.98
C ARG A 82 -25.05 3.38 -9.10
#